data_e92ace8a2cda59c9f79a867857d01686
#
_entry.id   e92ace8a2cda59c9f79a867857d01686
#
_cell.length_a   1.000
_cell.length_b   1.000
_cell.length_c   1.000
_cell.angle_alpha   90.00
_cell.angle_beta   90.00
_cell.angle_gamma   90.00
#
_symmetry.space_group_name_H-M   'P 1'
#
loop_
_entity.id
_entity.type
_entity.pdbx_description
1 polymer ?
#
loop_
_entity_poly.entity_id
_entity_poly.type
_entity_poly.pdbx_seq_one_letter_code
_entity_poly.pdbx_strand_id
1 'polypeptide(L)'
;MTTVQNLGGPCIELKHSLPSEVAAISPSVDKVMLLIRECGCVADGETDVEIALREALANAVIHGNHQNPRKNVHIRCCCKPDEVTIAVKDEGRGFDINKVADPTAPENTGSVHGRGIYLMKAFMDEVHFEEGGVVVRMRKSSSQAAKKDSLK
;
A
#
# COMPACT_ATOMS: atom_id res chain seq x y z
N MET A 1 15.36 3.43 7.35
CA MET A 1 15.79 4.73 6.80
C MET A 1 14.64 5.34 6.00
N THR A 2 14.39 6.61 6.21
CA THR A 2 13.32 7.32 5.51
C THR A 2 13.92 8.50 4.75
N THR A 3 13.59 8.61 3.48
CA THR A 3 13.97 9.78 2.67
C THR A 3 12.74 10.37 2.02
N VAL A 4 12.69 11.70 1.96
CA VAL A 4 11.64 12.44 1.28
C VAL A 4 12.30 13.41 0.31
N GLN A 5 11.82 13.43 -0.92
CA GLN A 5 12.38 14.34 -1.93
C GLN A 5 11.32 14.83 -2.90
N ASN A 6 11.50 16.02 -3.39
CA ASN A 6 10.69 16.55 -4.47
C ASN A 6 11.39 16.18 -5.78
N LEU A 7 10.68 15.42 -6.64
CA LEU A 7 11.22 14.91 -7.90
C LEU A 7 11.10 15.92 -9.05
N GLY A 8 10.83 17.18 -8.73
CA GLY A 8 10.52 18.18 -9.73
C GLY A 8 9.04 18.21 -10.06
N GLY A 9 8.48 19.40 -10.25
CA GLY A 9 7.05 19.54 -10.42
C GLY A 9 6.27 19.19 -9.16
N PRO A 10 5.01 18.72 -9.28
CA PRO A 10 4.12 18.49 -8.14
C PRO A 10 4.29 17.14 -7.42
N CYS A 11 5.28 16.33 -7.78
CA CYS A 11 5.46 15.01 -7.18
C CYS A 11 6.43 15.04 -6.01
N ILE A 12 5.99 14.58 -4.85
CA ILE A 12 6.83 14.40 -3.66
C ILE A 12 6.92 12.90 -3.40
N GLU A 13 8.16 12.38 -3.28
CA GLU A 13 8.42 10.97 -3.05
C GLU A 13 8.97 10.72 -1.66
N LEU A 14 8.40 9.73 -0.97
CA LEU A 14 8.92 9.18 0.27
C LEU A 14 9.39 7.75 0.01
N LYS A 15 10.59 7.43 0.47
CA LYS A 15 11.11 6.07 0.52
C LYS A 15 11.39 5.71 1.97
N HIS A 16 10.91 4.56 2.40
CA HIS A 16 11.06 4.10 3.77
C HIS A 16 11.25 2.60 3.78
N SER A 17 12.18 2.12 4.59
CA SER A 17 12.39 0.69 4.81
C SER A 17 12.17 0.35 6.27
N LEU A 18 11.54 -0.80 6.52
CA LEU A 18 11.27 -1.27 7.87
C LEU A 18 11.68 -2.74 7.99
N PRO A 19 12.10 -3.18 9.19
CA PRO A 19 12.36 -4.59 9.42
C PRO A 19 11.04 -5.38 9.40
N SER A 20 11.14 -6.69 9.14
CA SER A 20 9.97 -7.55 9.04
C SER A 20 9.44 -7.94 10.42
N GLU A 21 9.06 -6.94 11.18
CA GLU A 21 8.50 -7.06 12.52
C GLU A 21 7.13 -6.40 12.57
N VAL A 22 6.16 -7.08 13.16
CA VAL A 22 4.79 -6.54 13.27
C VAL A 22 4.78 -5.20 14.00
N ALA A 23 5.63 -5.04 15.03
CA ALA A 23 5.72 -3.79 15.79
C ALA A 23 6.21 -2.60 14.96
N ALA A 24 6.88 -2.83 13.82
CA ALA A 24 7.36 -1.76 12.94
C ALA A 24 6.28 -1.23 11.99
N ILE A 25 5.16 -1.93 11.86
CA ILE A 25 4.10 -1.56 10.90
C ILE A 25 3.46 -0.21 11.26
N SER A 26 2.94 -0.06 12.47
CA SER A 26 2.25 1.18 12.86
C SER A 26 3.13 2.42 12.77
N PRO A 27 4.38 2.43 13.27
CA PRO A 27 5.24 3.58 13.09
C PRO A 27 5.50 3.93 11.63
N SER A 28 5.62 2.91 10.77
CA SER A 28 5.84 3.12 9.34
C SER A 28 4.61 3.71 8.65
N VAL A 29 3.42 3.20 8.99
CA VAL A 29 2.15 3.76 8.50
C VAL A 29 2.03 5.22 8.90
N ASP A 30 2.34 5.55 10.15
CA ASP A 30 2.25 6.92 10.64
C ASP A 30 3.13 7.88 9.84
N LYS A 31 4.34 7.47 9.50
CA LYS A 31 5.26 8.28 8.67
C LYS A 31 4.71 8.54 7.28
N VAL A 32 4.19 7.51 6.63
CA VAL A 32 3.62 7.65 5.28
C VAL A 32 2.38 8.52 5.33
N MET A 33 1.49 8.27 6.28
CA MET A 33 0.23 9.03 6.40
C MET A 33 0.47 10.49 6.76
N LEU A 34 1.51 10.80 7.54
CA LEU A 34 1.87 12.18 7.82
C LEU A 34 2.16 12.95 6.53
N LEU A 35 2.96 12.37 5.63
CA LEU A 35 3.24 12.98 4.34
C LEU A 35 1.98 13.15 3.51
N ILE A 36 1.15 12.11 3.44
CA ILE A 36 -0.08 12.14 2.65
C ILE A 36 -1.01 13.24 3.13
N ARG A 37 -1.16 13.39 4.45
CA ARG A 37 -1.99 14.44 5.05
C ARG A 37 -1.43 15.83 4.80
N GLU A 38 -0.13 16.00 4.92
CA GLU A 38 0.52 17.28 4.65
C GLU A 38 0.38 17.71 3.20
N CYS A 39 0.45 16.76 2.27
CA CYS A 39 0.27 17.04 0.84
C CYS A 39 -1.19 17.30 0.47
N GLY A 40 -2.14 16.75 1.23
CA GLY A 40 -3.56 16.91 0.94
C GLY A 40 -4.02 16.25 -0.37
N CYS A 41 -3.25 15.30 -0.89
CA CYS A 41 -3.48 14.73 -2.22
C CYS A 41 -4.73 13.84 -2.31
N VAL A 42 -5.20 13.30 -1.18
CA VAL A 42 -6.41 12.46 -1.12
C VAL A 42 -7.19 12.79 0.16
N ALA A 43 -7.45 14.08 0.38
CA ALA A 43 -8.00 14.59 1.65
C ALA A 43 -9.26 13.86 2.13
N ASP A 44 -10.08 13.36 1.21
CA ASP A 44 -11.32 12.64 1.52
C ASP A 44 -11.16 11.11 1.45
N GLY A 45 -9.97 10.61 1.17
CA GLY A 45 -9.68 9.18 1.09
C GLY A 45 -8.54 8.70 1.99
N GLU A 46 -8.12 9.51 2.94
CA GLU A 46 -6.96 9.18 3.79
C GLU A 46 -7.16 7.92 4.62
N THR A 47 -8.35 7.73 5.18
CA THR A 47 -8.66 6.54 5.96
C THR A 47 -8.58 5.28 5.10
N ASP A 48 -9.09 5.33 3.87
CA ASP A 48 -9.04 4.22 2.93
C ASP A 48 -7.59 3.85 2.60
N VAL A 49 -6.76 4.85 2.35
CA VAL A 49 -5.32 4.64 2.07
C VAL A 49 -4.63 4.01 3.28
N GLU A 50 -4.92 4.48 4.48
CA GLU A 50 -4.32 3.93 5.69
C GLU A 50 -4.66 2.46 5.88
N ILE A 51 -5.94 2.08 5.67
CA ILE A 51 -6.37 0.67 5.77
C ILE A 51 -5.63 -0.19 4.76
N ALA A 52 -5.58 0.24 3.49
CA ALA A 52 -4.90 -0.49 2.43
C ALA A 52 -3.40 -0.63 2.71
N LEU A 53 -2.76 0.43 3.17
CA LEU A 53 -1.33 0.41 3.49
C LEU A 53 -1.04 -0.57 4.63
N ARG A 54 -1.84 -0.58 5.69
CA ARG A 54 -1.67 -1.52 6.80
C ARG A 54 -1.78 -2.96 6.31
N GLU A 55 -2.73 -3.25 5.45
CA GLU A 55 -2.90 -4.60 4.89
C GLU A 55 -1.71 -4.99 4.02
N ALA A 56 -1.23 -4.07 3.18
CA ALA A 56 -0.07 -4.32 2.33
C ALA A 56 1.19 -4.60 3.17
N LEU A 57 1.41 -3.84 4.23
CA LEU A 57 2.56 -4.03 5.11
C LEU A 57 2.45 -5.32 5.91
N ALA A 58 1.26 -5.65 6.41
CA ALA A 58 1.04 -6.90 7.12
C ALA A 58 1.33 -8.10 6.20
N ASN A 59 0.84 -8.06 4.96
CA ASN A 59 1.12 -9.11 3.99
C ASN A 59 2.62 -9.23 3.71
N ALA A 60 3.32 -8.11 3.52
CA ALA A 60 4.75 -8.13 3.25
C ALA A 60 5.57 -8.67 4.42
N VAL A 61 5.27 -8.24 5.64
CA VAL A 61 5.98 -8.66 6.86
C VAL A 61 5.69 -10.13 7.17
N ILE A 62 4.42 -10.52 7.18
CA ILE A 62 4.00 -11.83 7.68
C ILE A 62 4.11 -12.89 6.59
N HIS A 63 3.49 -12.64 5.43
CA HIS A 63 3.41 -13.65 4.37
C HIS A 63 4.57 -13.58 3.39
N GLY A 64 5.07 -12.38 3.06
CA GLY A 64 6.20 -12.21 2.16
C GLY A 64 7.51 -12.61 2.81
N ASN A 65 7.88 -11.93 3.88
CA ASN A 65 9.17 -12.12 4.56
C ASN A 65 9.11 -13.10 5.74
N HIS A 66 7.94 -13.65 6.06
CA HIS A 66 7.75 -14.61 7.18
C HIS A 66 8.32 -14.10 8.51
N GLN A 67 8.16 -12.79 8.76
CA GLN A 67 8.65 -12.13 9.97
C GLN A 67 10.16 -12.34 10.22
N ASN A 68 10.93 -12.51 9.14
CA ASN A 68 12.37 -12.65 9.23
C ASN A 68 13.01 -11.27 9.46
N PRO A 69 13.61 -11.02 10.64
CA PRO A 69 14.16 -9.69 10.97
C PRO A 69 15.35 -9.28 10.10
N ARG A 70 15.95 -10.23 9.37
CA ARG A 70 17.06 -9.96 8.44
C ARG A 70 16.56 -9.45 7.09
N LYS A 71 15.27 -9.54 6.83
CA LYS A 71 14.65 -9.07 5.60
C LYS A 71 13.88 -7.80 5.88
N ASN A 72 13.92 -6.88 4.93
CA ASN A 72 13.23 -5.60 5.05
C ASN A 72 12.01 -5.54 4.12
N VAL A 73 11.09 -4.68 4.48
CA VAL A 73 10.00 -4.27 3.62
C VAL A 73 10.29 -2.84 3.17
N HIS A 74 10.10 -2.57 1.89
CA HIS A 74 10.42 -1.29 1.29
C HIS A 74 9.15 -0.62 0.82
N ILE A 75 8.96 0.64 1.23
CA ILE A 75 7.81 1.46 0.84
C ILE A 75 8.30 2.58 -0.05
N ARG A 76 7.56 2.81 -1.13
CA ARG A 76 7.76 3.97 -1.98
C ARG A 76 6.39 4.64 -2.15
N CYS A 77 6.29 5.89 -1.70
CA CYS A 77 5.05 6.66 -1.76
C CYS A 77 5.28 7.90 -2.61
N CYS A 78 4.45 8.10 -3.60
CA CYS A 78 4.53 9.26 -4.49
C CYS A 78 3.23 10.05 -4.37
N CYS A 79 3.33 11.29 -3.89
CA CYS A 79 2.19 12.20 -3.74
C CYS A 79 2.19 13.21 -4.88
N LYS A 80 1.08 13.26 -5.61
CA LYS A 80 0.76 14.28 -6.61
C LYS A 80 -0.39 15.12 -6.08
N PRO A 81 -0.76 16.26 -6.70
CA PRO A 81 -1.79 17.13 -6.14
C PRO A 81 -3.14 16.47 -5.86
N ASP A 82 -3.52 15.46 -6.64
CA ASP A 82 -4.84 14.84 -6.56
C ASP A 82 -4.81 13.31 -6.57
N GLU A 83 -3.63 12.72 -6.36
CA GLU A 83 -3.53 11.26 -6.22
C GLU A 83 -2.30 10.85 -5.42
N VAL A 84 -2.34 9.64 -4.89
CA VAL A 84 -1.19 8.99 -4.26
C VAL A 84 -0.99 7.61 -4.87
N THR A 85 0.27 7.26 -5.08
CA THR A 85 0.68 5.91 -5.47
C THR A 85 1.62 5.37 -4.41
N ILE A 86 1.36 4.15 -3.95
CA ILE A 86 2.19 3.48 -2.94
C ILE A 86 2.61 2.13 -3.49
N ALA A 87 3.90 1.84 -3.41
CA ALA A 87 4.44 0.51 -3.70
C ALA A 87 5.05 -0.06 -2.43
N VAL A 88 4.71 -1.31 -2.13
CA VAL A 88 5.26 -2.06 -1.00
C VAL A 88 5.94 -3.29 -1.56
N LYS A 89 7.24 -3.45 -1.24
CA LYS A 89 8.05 -4.56 -1.73
C LYS A 89 8.63 -5.35 -0.56
N ASP A 90 8.43 -6.67 -0.59
CA ASP A 90 9.09 -7.58 0.34
C ASP A 90 10.31 -8.25 -0.33
N GLU A 91 11.08 -9.00 0.46
CA GLU A 91 12.26 -9.73 0.00
C GLU A 91 12.01 -11.25 -0.01
N GLY A 92 10.76 -11.64 -0.13
CA GLY A 92 10.35 -13.04 -0.17
C GLY A 92 10.37 -13.62 -1.57
N ARG A 93 9.70 -14.76 -1.71
CA ARG A 93 9.63 -15.51 -2.98
C ARG A 93 8.46 -15.10 -3.87
N GLY A 94 7.57 -14.24 -3.36
CA GLY A 94 6.35 -13.89 -4.05
C GLY A 94 5.26 -14.95 -3.93
N PHE A 95 4.17 -14.74 -4.65
CA PHE A 95 3.04 -15.65 -4.69
C PHE A 95 2.29 -15.48 -6.00
N ASP A 96 1.47 -16.48 -6.35
CA ASP A 96 0.60 -16.39 -7.52
C ASP A 96 -0.75 -15.82 -7.06
N ILE A 97 -1.06 -14.60 -7.51
CA ILE A 97 -2.32 -13.92 -7.16
C ILE A 97 -3.55 -14.73 -7.59
N ASN A 98 -3.42 -15.51 -8.67
CA ASN A 98 -4.52 -16.33 -9.16
C ASN A 98 -4.82 -17.55 -8.26
N LYS A 99 -3.89 -17.90 -7.38
CA LYS A 99 -4.06 -18.98 -6.40
C LYS A 99 -4.55 -18.49 -5.05
N VAL A 100 -4.66 -17.17 -4.86
CA VAL A 100 -5.19 -16.61 -3.61
C VAL A 100 -6.69 -16.83 -3.58
N ALA A 101 -7.18 -17.47 -2.53
CA ALA A 101 -8.60 -17.81 -2.40
C ALA A 101 -9.46 -16.55 -2.25
N ASP A 102 -10.67 -16.59 -2.80
CA ASP A 102 -11.64 -15.52 -2.65
C ASP A 102 -12.12 -15.48 -1.18
N PRO A 103 -11.86 -14.41 -0.42
CA PRO A 103 -12.24 -14.33 0.99
C PRO A 103 -13.74 -14.18 1.20
N THR A 104 -14.51 -13.85 0.14
CA THR A 104 -15.96 -13.73 0.22
C THR A 104 -16.65 -15.07 0.04
N ALA A 105 -15.96 -16.10 -0.44
CA ALA A 105 -16.51 -17.45 -0.54
C ALA A 105 -16.64 -18.06 0.86
N PRO A 106 -17.74 -18.76 1.18
CA PRO A 106 -17.94 -19.32 2.52
C PRO A 106 -16.82 -20.23 3.02
N GLU A 107 -16.19 -20.98 2.13
CA GLU A 107 -15.10 -21.91 2.47
C GLU A 107 -13.78 -21.19 2.75
N ASN A 108 -13.68 -19.88 2.49
CA ASN A 108 -12.43 -19.12 2.60
C ASN A 108 -12.49 -18.03 3.67
N THR A 109 -13.50 -18.04 4.54
CA THR A 109 -13.68 -16.97 5.55
C THR A 109 -12.52 -16.85 6.54
N GLY A 110 -11.68 -17.88 6.67
CA GLY A 110 -10.50 -17.85 7.54
C GLY A 110 -9.21 -17.40 6.86
N SER A 111 -9.21 -17.12 5.55
CA SER A 111 -8.00 -16.74 4.83
C SER A 111 -7.62 -15.29 5.08
N VAL A 112 -6.64 -15.06 5.97
CA VAL A 112 -6.17 -13.71 6.33
C VAL A 112 -5.50 -13.03 5.14
N HIS A 113 -4.67 -13.78 4.38
CA HIS A 113 -3.94 -13.24 3.22
C HIS A 113 -4.91 -12.76 2.12
N GLY A 114 -5.88 -13.59 1.74
CA GLY A 114 -6.89 -13.22 0.75
C GLY A 114 -7.76 -12.05 1.22
N ARG A 115 -8.07 -12.00 2.51
CA ARG A 115 -8.84 -10.90 3.10
C ARG A 115 -8.09 -9.57 2.99
N GLY A 116 -6.79 -9.56 3.25
CA GLY A 116 -5.98 -8.35 3.11
C GLY A 116 -5.97 -7.82 1.68
N ILE A 117 -5.82 -8.72 0.70
CA ILE A 117 -5.87 -8.34 -0.72
C ILE A 117 -7.25 -7.79 -1.08
N TYR A 118 -8.32 -8.42 -0.60
CA TYR A 118 -9.68 -7.93 -0.81
C TYR A 118 -9.85 -6.50 -0.27
N LEU A 119 -9.36 -6.23 0.95
CA LEU A 119 -9.45 -4.90 1.55
C LEU A 119 -8.65 -3.85 0.75
N MET A 120 -7.44 -4.20 0.29
CA MET A 120 -6.68 -3.30 -0.57
C MET A 120 -7.47 -2.90 -1.82
N LYS A 121 -8.06 -3.88 -2.51
CA LYS A 121 -8.85 -3.64 -3.71
C LYS A 121 -10.14 -2.88 -3.43
N ALA A 122 -10.74 -3.08 -2.25
CA ALA A 122 -11.97 -2.39 -1.88
C ALA A 122 -11.74 -0.91 -1.61
N PHE A 123 -10.60 -0.54 -1.03
CA PHE A 123 -10.34 0.82 -0.58
C PHE A 123 -9.48 1.66 -1.53
N MET A 124 -8.72 1.02 -2.43
CA MET A 124 -7.91 1.71 -3.43
C MET A 124 -8.57 1.66 -4.80
N ASP A 125 -8.26 2.65 -5.65
CA ASP A 125 -8.78 2.69 -7.01
C ASP A 125 -8.13 1.63 -7.89
N GLU A 126 -6.84 1.37 -7.69
CA GLU A 126 -6.11 0.35 -8.43
C GLU A 126 -5.16 -0.39 -7.49
N VAL A 127 -5.06 -1.69 -7.67
CA VAL A 127 -4.10 -2.55 -6.96
C VAL A 127 -3.50 -3.51 -7.99
N HIS A 128 -2.18 -3.47 -8.14
CA HIS A 128 -1.45 -4.35 -9.05
C HIS A 128 -0.33 -5.06 -8.30
N PHE A 129 -0.19 -6.36 -8.56
CA PHE A 129 0.93 -7.16 -8.06
C PHE A 129 1.95 -7.33 -9.16
N GLU A 130 3.21 -7.07 -8.85
CA GLU A 130 4.32 -7.08 -9.80
C GLU A 130 5.45 -7.96 -9.27
N GLU A 131 6.42 -8.28 -10.13
CA GLU A 131 7.62 -9.05 -9.80
C GLU A 131 7.27 -10.37 -9.08
N GLY A 132 6.31 -11.10 -9.60
CA GLY A 132 5.92 -12.40 -9.03
C GLY A 132 5.22 -12.32 -7.68
N GLY A 133 4.65 -11.17 -7.35
CA GLY A 133 3.90 -10.97 -6.11
C GLY A 133 4.69 -10.34 -4.97
N VAL A 134 5.99 -10.06 -5.15
CA VAL A 134 6.78 -9.40 -4.10
C VAL A 134 6.52 -7.90 -4.03
N VAL A 135 5.93 -7.32 -5.07
CA VAL A 135 5.56 -5.90 -5.07
C VAL A 135 4.06 -5.78 -5.20
N VAL A 136 3.44 -4.96 -4.36
CA VAL A 136 2.08 -4.48 -4.56
C VAL A 136 2.13 -2.98 -4.81
N ARG A 137 1.49 -2.55 -5.89
CA ARG A 137 1.38 -1.13 -6.25
C ARG A 137 -0.08 -0.72 -6.17
N MET A 138 -0.35 0.35 -5.44
CA MET A 138 -1.70 0.83 -5.18
C MET A 138 -1.82 2.30 -5.54
N ARG A 139 -2.97 2.69 -6.08
CA ARG A 139 -3.25 4.09 -6.42
C ARG A 139 -4.60 4.50 -5.86
N LYS A 140 -4.67 5.72 -5.35
CA LYS A 140 -5.90 6.37 -4.89
C LYS A 140 -5.93 7.80 -5.42
N SER A 141 -7.03 8.17 -6.06
CA SER A 141 -7.27 9.55 -6.52
C SER A 141 -8.22 10.25 -5.56
N SER A 142 -8.11 11.57 -5.47
CA SER A 142 -9.08 12.35 -4.70
C SER A 142 -10.44 12.32 -5.39
N SER A 143 -11.52 12.40 -4.63
CA SER A 143 -12.88 12.43 -5.22
C SER A 143 -13.11 13.69 -6.05
N GLN A 144 -12.40 14.78 -5.77
CA GLN A 144 -12.48 15.99 -6.58
C GLN A 144 -11.89 15.78 -7.97
N ALA A 145 -10.79 15.04 -8.10
CA ALA A 145 -10.23 14.69 -9.40
C ALA A 145 -11.19 13.81 -10.20
N ALA A 146 -11.80 12.82 -9.54
CA ALA A 146 -12.77 11.94 -10.17
C ALA A 146 -14.00 12.73 -10.68
N LYS A 147 -14.46 13.72 -9.92
CA LYS A 147 -15.57 14.58 -10.35
C LYS A 147 -15.21 15.43 -11.56
N LYS A 148 -13.99 15.98 -11.62
CA LYS A 148 -13.53 16.73 -12.79
C LYS A 148 -13.51 15.86 -14.03
N ASP A 149 -13.06 14.63 -13.94
CA ASP A 149 -12.99 13.71 -15.07
C ASP A 149 -14.38 13.30 -15.54
N SER A 150 -15.35 13.14 -14.63
CA SER A 150 -16.72 12.78 -14.98
C SER A 150 -17.49 13.94 -15.62
N LEU A 151 -17.03 15.16 -15.46
CA LEU A 151 -17.65 16.35 -16.07
C LEU A 151 -17.11 16.68 -17.47
N LYS A 152 -16.12 15.95 -17.91
CA LYS A 152 -15.59 16.05 -19.26
C LYS A 152 -16.29 15.07 -20.19
#